data_b71ed03db47a963e5577876483c24702
#
_entry.id   b71ed03db47a963e5577876483c24702
#
_cell.length_a   1.000
_cell.length_b   1.000
_cell.length_c   1.000
_cell.angle_alpha   90.00
_cell.angle_beta   90.00
_cell.angle_gamma   90.00
#
_symmetry.space_group_name_H-M   'P 1'
#
loop_
_entity.id
_entity.type
_entity.pdbx_description
1 polymer ?
#
loop_
_entity_poly.entity_id
_entity_poly.type
_entity_poly.pdbx_seq_one_letter_code
_entity_poly.pdbx_strand_id
1 'polypeptide(L)'
;KVSDILSADDYNSKYSDGSSVKVLGIITDITKKQTKSGEYMAFLTLEDVVGSVEVIVFPKLLSRFANKISNGTTVLVGGRLSMREEENPKIILDFIESAEQIQVNNNKRIGLFVRFSNNKSQEFIKCSEFLNKNGIDGDTMLYYYFNDSKKYFPCKKISVNEYLIRDLKLIVGDKNVILQK
;
A
#
# COMPACT_ATOMS: atom_id res chain seq x y z
N LYS A 1 -7.57 -0.52 11.30
CA LYS A 1 -8.52 0.48 11.80
C LYS A 1 -7.98 1.09 13.08
N VAL A 2 -8.40 2.31 13.43
CA VAL A 2 -8.01 2.95 14.70
C VAL A 2 -8.47 2.11 15.90
N SER A 3 -9.67 1.52 15.84
CA SER A 3 -10.17 0.62 16.89
C SER A 3 -9.21 -0.53 17.23
N ASP A 4 -8.58 -1.12 16.21
CA ASP A 4 -7.67 -2.26 16.41
C ASP A 4 -6.37 -1.83 17.13
N ILE A 5 -6.03 -0.54 17.06
CA ILE A 5 -4.87 0.07 17.73
C ILE A 5 -5.23 0.47 19.16
N LEU A 6 -6.42 1.06 19.36
CA LEU A 6 -6.88 1.48 20.71
C LEU A 6 -7.15 0.30 21.63
N SER A 7 -7.47 -0.88 21.09
CA SER A 7 -7.61 -2.12 21.85
C SER A 7 -6.30 -2.91 21.97
N ALA A 8 -5.16 -2.30 21.64
CA ALA A 8 -3.87 -2.99 21.65
C ALA A 8 -3.40 -3.39 23.07
N ASP A 9 -3.90 -2.72 24.10
CA ASP A 9 -3.60 -3.03 25.50
C ASP A 9 -4.38 -4.24 26.05
N ASP A 10 -5.37 -4.76 25.29
CA ASP A 10 -6.10 -5.96 25.69
C ASP A 10 -5.24 -7.21 25.58
N TYR A 11 -5.39 -8.15 26.51
CA TYR A 11 -4.60 -9.39 26.63
C TYR A 11 -4.61 -10.28 25.36
N ASN A 12 -5.54 -10.04 24.44
CA ASN A 12 -5.69 -10.72 23.16
C ASN A 12 -5.33 -9.82 21.96
N SER A 13 -4.66 -8.70 22.18
CA SER A 13 -4.34 -7.76 21.13
C SER A 13 -3.33 -8.35 20.13
N LYS A 14 -3.60 -8.10 18.86
CA LYS A 14 -2.70 -8.44 17.75
C LYS A 14 -1.45 -7.56 17.70
N TYR A 15 -1.44 -6.45 18.45
CA TYR A 15 -0.41 -5.40 18.40
C TYR A 15 0.31 -5.28 19.76
N SER A 16 1.60 -5.00 19.70
CA SER A 16 2.47 -4.71 20.83
C SER A 16 3.29 -3.43 20.53
N ASP A 17 3.99 -2.93 21.54
CA ASP A 17 4.91 -1.82 21.34
C ASP A 17 5.90 -2.11 20.21
N GLY A 18 6.16 -1.11 19.35
CA GLY A 18 6.98 -1.25 18.14
C GLY A 18 6.29 -1.93 16.94
N SER A 19 5.07 -2.45 17.07
CA SER A 19 4.34 -3.07 15.95
C SER A 19 4.16 -2.10 14.79
N SER A 20 4.42 -2.58 13.56
CA SER A 20 4.23 -1.80 12.33
C SER A 20 2.75 -1.76 11.96
N VAL A 21 2.23 -0.57 11.75
CA VAL A 21 0.81 -0.32 11.45
C VAL A 21 0.62 0.58 10.24
N LYS A 22 -0.54 0.43 9.57
CA LYS A 22 -1.01 1.34 8.52
C LYS A 22 -2.45 1.71 8.80
N VAL A 23 -2.74 3.00 8.86
CA VAL A 23 -4.07 3.55 9.15
C VAL A 23 -4.45 4.56 8.10
N LEU A 24 -5.64 4.41 7.54
CA LEU A 24 -6.29 5.40 6.68
C LEU A 24 -7.24 6.22 7.54
N GLY A 25 -7.12 7.54 7.49
CA GLY A 25 -7.96 8.44 8.26
C GLY A 25 -7.86 9.87 7.77
N ILE A 26 -8.58 10.76 8.45
CA ILE A 26 -8.57 12.22 8.20
C ILE A 26 -7.74 12.86 9.30
N ILE A 27 -6.87 13.80 8.93
CA ILE A 27 -6.18 14.66 9.90
C ILE A 27 -7.18 15.70 10.41
N THR A 28 -7.55 15.61 11.68
CA THR A 28 -8.53 16.52 12.30
C THR A 28 -7.86 17.61 13.16
N ASP A 29 -6.65 17.38 13.65
CA ASP A 29 -5.86 18.38 14.36
C ASP A 29 -4.36 18.26 14.10
N ILE A 30 -3.65 19.39 14.20
CA ILE A 30 -2.20 19.49 14.03
C ILE A 30 -1.62 20.42 15.08
N THR A 31 -0.95 19.87 16.07
CA THR A 31 -0.20 20.63 17.07
C THR A 31 1.31 20.56 16.81
N LYS A 32 1.98 21.71 16.63
CA LYS A 32 3.43 21.78 16.45
C LYS A 32 4.11 22.17 17.76
N LYS A 33 5.20 21.47 18.08
CA LYS A 33 6.04 21.78 19.25
C LYS A 33 7.51 21.89 18.85
N GLN A 34 8.21 22.82 19.48
CA GLN A 34 9.65 22.94 19.28
C GLN A 34 10.37 21.91 20.15
N THR A 35 11.32 21.21 19.59
CA THR A 35 12.22 20.30 20.32
C THR A 35 13.29 21.05 21.07
N LYS A 36 14.02 20.39 21.97
CA LYS A 36 15.16 20.96 22.67
C LYS A 36 16.29 21.43 21.74
N SER A 37 16.38 20.84 20.53
CA SER A 37 17.34 21.25 19.48
C SER A 37 16.87 22.44 18.64
N GLY A 38 15.69 23.00 18.92
CA GLY A 38 15.13 24.14 18.18
C GLY A 38 14.36 23.79 16.92
N GLU A 39 14.32 22.50 16.52
CA GLU A 39 13.56 22.05 15.38
C GLU A 39 12.07 21.85 15.75
N TYR A 40 11.18 21.87 14.76
CA TYR A 40 9.76 21.60 14.98
C TYR A 40 9.41 20.15 14.72
N MET A 41 8.62 19.56 15.61
CA MET A 41 7.91 18.31 15.45
C MET A 41 6.40 18.55 15.47
N ALA A 42 5.60 17.62 14.98
CA ALA A 42 4.14 17.72 15.00
C ALA A 42 3.50 16.51 15.66
N PHE A 43 2.34 16.76 16.26
CA PHE A 43 1.39 15.77 16.74
C PHE A 43 0.12 15.94 15.90
N LEU A 44 -0.28 14.87 15.21
CA LEU A 44 -1.48 14.88 14.38
C LEU A 44 -2.54 14.03 15.07
N THR A 45 -3.78 14.49 15.08
CA THR A 45 -4.92 13.62 15.39
C THR A 45 -5.42 13.03 14.09
N LEU A 46 -5.31 11.72 13.94
CA LEU A 46 -5.82 10.95 12.81
C LEU A 46 -7.11 10.25 13.22
N GLU A 47 -8.20 10.53 12.52
CA GLU A 47 -9.54 9.99 12.81
C GLU A 47 -10.03 9.09 11.68
N ASP A 48 -10.59 7.93 12.03
CA ASP A 48 -11.37 7.09 11.12
C ASP A 48 -12.82 6.99 11.59
N VAL A 49 -13.64 6.16 10.95
CA VAL A 49 -15.08 6.00 11.28
C VAL A 49 -15.34 5.40 12.68
N VAL A 50 -14.31 4.97 13.38
CA VAL A 50 -14.41 4.24 14.67
C VAL A 50 -13.78 5.01 15.82
N GLY A 51 -12.76 5.84 15.58
CA GLY A 51 -12.07 6.58 16.62
C GLY A 51 -10.91 7.42 16.11
N SER A 52 -10.11 7.94 17.03
CA SER A 52 -8.94 8.77 16.73
C SER A 52 -7.67 8.22 17.38
N VAL A 53 -6.53 8.44 16.73
CA VAL A 53 -5.20 8.09 17.24
C VAL A 53 -4.23 9.24 17.02
N GLU A 54 -3.34 9.47 17.98
CA GLU A 54 -2.28 10.46 17.85
C GLU A 54 -1.11 9.91 17.02
N VAL A 55 -0.64 10.73 16.08
CA VAL A 55 0.52 10.42 15.23
C VAL A 55 1.65 11.42 15.54
N ILE A 56 2.80 10.91 15.95
CA ILE A 56 4.00 11.70 16.25
C ILE A 56 4.85 11.83 15.00
N VAL A 57 5.10 13.05 14.56
CA VAL A 57 5.89 13.37 13.38
C VAL A 57 7.17 14.09 13.79
N PHE A 58 8.28 13.38 13.71
CA PHE A 58 9.60 13.95 14.05
C PHE A 58 10.07 14.96 12.99
N PRO A 59 10.99 15.88 13.34
CA PRO A 59 11.37 17.04 12.51
C PRO A 59 11.75 16.68 11.08
N LYS A 60 12.58 15.65 10.89
CA LYS A 60 13.02 15.19 9.57
C LYS A 60 11.85 14.78 8.67
N LEU A 61 10.85 14.08 9.24
CA LEU A 61 9.66 13.64 8.50
C LEU A 61 8.66 14.79 8.33
N LEU A 62 8.55 15.68 9.31
CA LEU A 62 7.72 16.88 9.19
C LEU A 62 8.17 17.75 8.02
N SER A 63 9.47 18.00 7.88
CA SER A 63 10.02 18.74 6.73
C SER A 63 9.77 18.02 5.40
N ARG A 64 9.94 16.68 5.39
CA ARG A 64 9.77 15.86 4.18
C ARG A 64 8.32 15.81 3.70
N PHE A 65 7.36 15.77 4.60
CA PHE A 65 5.94 15.54 4.29
C PHE A 65 5.04 16.75 4.57
N ALA A 66 5.62 17.94 4.75
CA ALA A 66 4.90 19.17 5.11
C ALA A 66 3.72 19.46 4.17
N ASN A 67 3.88 19.19 2.87
CA ASN A 67 2.86 19.40 1.84
C ASN A 67 1.68 18.40 1.89
N LYS A 68 1.78 17.32 2.67
CA LYS A 68 0.74 16.30 2.85
C LYS A 68 0.03 16.40 4.19
N ILE A 69 0.54 17.25 5.10
CA ILE A 69 0.04 17.40 6.46
C ILE A 69 -0.78 18.68 6.53
N SER A 70 -2.10 18.54 6.37
CA SER A 70 -3.07 19.62 6.48
C SER A 70 -4.36 19.11 7.12
N ASN A 71 -5.02 19.98 7.91
CA ASN A 71 -6.32 19.64 8.48
C ASN A 71 -7.34 19.32 7.38
N GLY A 72 -8.17 18.32 7.61
CA GLY A 72 -9.19 17.85 6.67
C GLY A 72 -8.65 16.94 5.55
N THR A 73 -7.34 16.69 5.50
CA THR A 73 -6.74 15.82 4.48
C THR A 73 -6.91 14.34 4.85
N THR A 74 -7.45 13.55 3.92
CA THR A 74 -7.48 12.10 4.06
C THR A 74 -6.12 11.51 3.66
N VAL A 75 -5.52 10.77 4.58
CA VAL A 75 -4.16 10.23 4.43
C VAL A 75 -4.07 8.76 4.85
N LEU A 76 -3.15 8.03 4.21
CA LEU A 76 -2.63 6.76 4.72
C LEU A 76 -1.36 7.06 5.51
N VAL A 77 -1.40 6.79 6.81
CA VAL A 77 -0.28 6.87 7.72
C VAL A 77 0.29 5.47 7.92
N GLY A 78 1.60 5.32 7.76
CA GLY A 78 2.33 4.14 8.18
C GLY A 78 3.38 4.49 9.22
N GLY A 79 3.54 3.62 10.21
CA GLY A 79 4.46 3.87 11.32
C GLY A 79 4.52 2.71 12.28
N ARG A 80 5.09 2.98 13.44
CA ARG A 80 5.23 2.02 14.56
C ARG A 80 4.42 2.49 15.74
N LEU A 81 3.75 1.55 16.41
CA LEU A 81 3.06 1.84 17.66
C LEU A 81 4.06 2.19 18.76
N SER A 82 3.73 3.19 19.54
CA SER A 82 4.34 3.52 20.81
C SER A 82 3.31 3.32 21.89
N MET A 83 3.52 2.32 22.72
CA MET A 83 2.64 1.93 23.81
C MET A 83 3.38 2.17 25.12
N ARG A 84 2.88 3.09 25.94
CA ARG A 84 3.41 3.40 27.27
C ARG A 84 2.34 3.10 28.30
N GLU A 85 2.76 2.64 29.45
CA GLU A 85 1.86 2.48 30.60
C GLU A 85 1.09 3.79 30.86
N GLU A 86 -0.22 3.66 31.07
CA GLU A 86 -1.15 4.78 31.38
C GLU A 86 -1.36 5.81 30.25
N GLU A 87 -0.83 5.57 29.02
CA GLU A 87 -1.09 6.43 27.86
C GLU A 87 -1.83 5.68 26.75
N ASN A 88 -2.70 6.37 26.00
CA ASN A 88 -3.27 5.78 24.79
C ASN A 88 -2.15 5.49 23.77
N PRO A 89 -2.27 4.37 23.03
CA PRO A 89 -1.33 4.04 21.96
C PRO A 89 -1.21 5.18 20.94
N LYS A 90 0.04 5.47 20.50
CA LYS A 90 0.36 6.50 19.52
C LYS A 90 1.09 5.87 18.34
N ILE A 91 1.05 6.51 17.18
CA ILE A 91 1.81 6.08 16.00
C ILE A 91 3.03 6.99 15.85
N ILE A 92 4.22 6.42 15.85
CA ILE A 92 5.44 7.12 15.40
C ILE A 92 5.47 7.02 13.88
N LEU A 93 5.36 8.14 13.18
CA LEU A 93 5.29 8.21 11.73
C LEU A 93 6.58 7.68 11.07
N ASP A 94 6.42 6.80 10.08
CA ASP A 94 7.48 6.41 9.13
C ASP A 94 7.20 7.01 7.74
N PHE A 95 5.93 7.02 7.30
CA PHE A 95 5.51 7.64 6.04
C PHE A 95 4.05 8.11 6.08
N ILE A 96 3.72 9.07 5.18
CA ILE A 96 2.35 9.55 4.96
C ILE A 96 2.11 9.72 3.46
N GLU A 97 0.95 9.23 2.99
CA GLU A 97 0.48 9.37 1.61
C GLU A 97 -0.92 9.97 1.60
N SER A 98 -1.20 10.91 0.69
CA SER A 98 -2.56 11.42 0.52
C SER A 98 -3.47 10.37 -0.12
N ALA A 99 -4.77 10.38 0.22
CA ALA A 99 -5.75 9.45 -0.36
C ALA A 99 -5.81 9.56 -1.89
N GLU A 100 -5.60 10.74 -2.46
CA GLU A 100 -5.51 10.97 -3.90
C GLU A 100 -4.33 10.21 -4.52
N GLN A 101 -3.16 10.20 -3.85
CA GLN A 101 -1.99 9.43 -4.31
C GLN A 101 -2.21 7.93 -4.16
N ILE A 102 -2.96 7.49 -3.14
CA ILE A 102 -3.32 6.08 -2.96
C ILE A 102 -4.26 5.63 -4.09
N GLN A 103 -5.23 6.45 -4.47
CA GLN A 103 -6.12 6.17 -5.60
C GLN A 103 -5.35 6.10 -6.92
N VAL A 104 -4.40 7.00 -7.15
CA VAL A 104 -3.53 6.97 -8.33
C VAL A 104 -2.64 5.72 -8.32
N ASN A 105 -2.09 5.32 -7.19
CA ASN A 105 -1.28 4.11 -7.05
C ASN A 105 -2.11 2.81 -7.12
N ASN A 106 -3.37 2.82 -6.69
CA ASN A 106 -4.28 1.68 -6.83
C ASN A 106 -4.99 1.63 -8.18
N ASN A 107 -5.13 2.77 -8.89
CA ASN A 107 -5.95 2.85 -10.09
C ASN A 107 -5.18 2.84 -11.41
N LYS A 108 -3.84 2.76 -11.45
CA LYS A 108 -3.15 2.63 -12.73
C LYS A 108 -1.81 1.91 -12.64
N ARG A 109 -1.86 0.64 -12.34
CA ARG A 109 -0.85 -0.21 -12.97
C ARG A 109 -1.27 -0.39 -14.42
N ILE A 110 -0.79 0.46 -15.29
CA ILE A 110 -0.95 0.30 -16.75
C ILE A 110 -0.12 -0.91 -17.16
N GLY A 111 -0.73 -1.86 -17.85
CA GLY A 111 -0.02 -3.05 -18.28
C GLY A 111 -0.91 -4.23 -18.62
N LEU A 112 -0.28 -5.32 -18.98
CA LEU A 112 -0.93 -6.61 -19.21
C LEU A 112 -0.86 -7.44 -17.93
N PHE A 113 -2.02 -7.84 -17.41
CA PHE A 113 -2.16 -8.63 -16.20
C PHE A 113 -2.60 -10.04 -16.56
N VAL A 114 -1.86 -11.03 -16.06
CA VAL A 114 -2.22 -12.45 -16.20
C VAL A 114 -2.34 -13.08 -14.83
N ARG A 115 -3.50 -13.69 -14.56
CA ARG A 115 -3.85 -14.26 -13.26
C ARG A 115 -3.70 -15.78 -13.27
N PHE A 116 -3.14 -16.31 -12.18
CA PHE A 116 -2.94 -17.73 -11.96
C PHE A 116 -3.40 -18.14 -10.56
N SER A 117 -3.69 -19.42 -10.36
CA SER A 117 -3.99 -19.99 -9.03
C SER A 117 -2.78 -19.88 -8.12
N ASN A 118 -1.61 -20.31 -8.61
CA ASN A 118 -0.32 -20.23 -7.94
C ASN A 118 0.83 -20.37 -8.97
N ASN A 119 2.08 -20.24 -8.49
CA ASN A 119 3.28 -20.31 -9.34
C ASN A 119 3.68 -21.74 -9.79
N LYS A 120 2.95 -22.75 -9.37
CA LYS A 120 3.14 -24.17 -9.78
C LYS A 120 2.00 -24.67 -10.68
N SER A 121 1.02 -23.83 -10.98
CA SER A 121 -0.11 -24.20 -11.82
C SER A 121 0.32 -24.50 -13.27
N GLN A 122 -0.36 -25.42 -13.92
CA GLN A 122 -0.09 -25.79 -15.32
C GLN A 122 -0.24 -24.61 -16.27
N GLU A 123 -1.21 -23.74 -15.99
CA GLU A 123 -1.46 -22.52 -16.75
C GLU A 123 -0.29 -21.55 -16.64
N PHE A 124 0.30 -21.41 -15.45
CA PHE A 124 1.47 -20.55 -15.24
C PHE A 124 2.69 -21.07 -16.01
N ILE A 125 2.96 -22.38 -15.95
CA ILE A 125 4.08 -23.02 -16.66
C ILE A 125 3.92 -22.81 -18.15
N LYS A 126 2.77 -23.17 -18.73
CA LYS A 126 2.48 -23.01 -20.16
C LYS A 126 2.55 -21.56 -20.63
N CYS A 127 2.00 -20.62 -19.82
CA CYS A 127 2.03 -19.19 -20.12
C CYS A 127 3.47 -18.65 -20.11
N SER A 128 4.28 -19.06 -19.14
CA SER A 128 5.68 -18.64 -19.04
C SER A 128 6.51 -19.16 -20.23
N GLU A 129 6.34 -20.40 -20.61
CA GLU A 129 7.00 -21.00 -21.78
C GLU A 129 6.59 -20.29 -23.07
N PHE A 130 5.27 -20.06 -23.24
CA PHE A 130 4.74 -19.32 -24.39
C PHE A 130 5.31 -17.92 -24.50
N LEU A 131 5.33 -17.14 -23.39
CA LEU A 131 5.86 -15.79 -23.36
C LEU A 131 7.39 -15.71 -23.52
N ASN A 132 8.11 -16.73 -23.07
CA ASN A 132 9.56 -16.84 -23.32
C ASN A 132 9.88 -17.07 -24.81
N LYS A 133 9.03 -17.86 -25.49
CA LYS A 133 9.22 -18.18 -26.91
C LYS A 133 8.69 -17.11 -27.85
N ASN A 134 7.56 -16.47 -27.53
CA ASN A 134 6.81 -15.60 -28.45
C ASN A 134 6.70 -14.15 -27.95
N GLY A 135 7.16 -13.86 -26.72
CA GLY A 135 7.10 -12.51 -26.16
C GLY A 135 8.18 -11.61 -26.79
N ILE A 136 7.75 -10.57 -27.48
CA ILE A 136 8.61 -9.55 -28.07
C ILE A 136 8.76 -8.41 -27.07
N ASP A 137 9.95 -7.86 -26.93
CA ASP A 137 10.20 -6.69 -26.07
C ASP A 137 9.38 -5.48 -26.57
N GLY A 138 8.90 -4.67 -25.63
CA GLY A 138 8.04 -3.53 -25.91
C GLY A 138 7.85 -2.62 -24.70
N ASP A 139 6.81 -1.80 -24.72
CA ASP A 139 6.60 -0.76 -23.70
C ASP A 139 5.59 -1.11 -22.63
N THR A 140 4.82 -2.19 -22.80
CA THR A 140 3.75 -2.59 -21.87
C THR A 140 4.32 -3.49 -20.78
N MET A 141 4.20 -3.09 -19.52
CA MET A 141 4.61 -3.90 -18.39
C MET A 141 3.69 -5.13 -18.25
N LEU A 142 4.29 -6.31 -18.18
CA LEU A 142 3.61 -7.56 -17.85
C LEU A 142 3.62 -7.79 -16.34
N TYR A 143 2.45 -8.10 -15.78
CA TYR A 143 2.28 -8.46 -14.38
C TYR A 143 1.66 -9.85 -14.25
N TYR A 144 2.23 -10.68 -13.38
CA TYR A 144 1.59 -11.91 -12.92
C TYR A 144 0.89 -11.64 -11.59
N TYR A 145 -0.31 -12.17 -11.45
CA TYR A 145 -1.05 -12.17 -10.20
C TYR A 145 -1.32 -13.60 -9.76
N PHE A 146 -0.95 -13.94 -8.52
CA PHE A 146 -1.21 -15.26 -7.95
C PHE A 146 -2.29 -15.16 -6.88
N ASN A 147 -3.33 -16.00 -7.03
CA ASN A 147 -4.50 -16.01 -6.14
C ASN A 147 -4.16 -16.47 -4.71
N ASP A 148 -3.20 -17.38 -4.55
CA ASP A 148 -2.75 -17.91 -3.25
C ASP A 148 -2.09 -16.83 -2.40
N SER A 149 -1.18 -16.07 -2.97
CA SER A 149 -0.43 -15.01 -2.28
C SER A 149 -1.13 -13.66 -2.32
N LYS A 150 -2.15 -13.48 -3.20
CA LYS A 150 -2.84 -12.21 -3.48
C LYS A 150 -1.89 -11.06 -3.85
N LYS A 151 -0.78 -11.38 -4.54
CA LYS A 151 0.27 -10.42 -4.92
C LYS A 151 0.45 -10.32 -6.42
N TYR A 152 0.84 -9.10 -6.85
CA TYR A 152 1.28 -8.82 -8.21
C TYR A 152 2.80 -8.87 -8.29
N PHE A 153 3.31 -9.52 -9.31
CA PHE A 153 4.74 -9.62 -9.61
C PHE A 153 5.00 -8.99 -10.98
N PRO A 154 5.73 -7.87 -11.04
CA PRO A 154 6.17 -7.32 -12.31
C PRO A 154 7.18 -8.26 -12.95
N CYS A 155 7.02 -8.54 -14.25
CA CYS A 155 7.91 -9.45 -15.00
C CYS A 155 8.84 -8.67 -15.91
N LYS A 156 8.39 -8.39 -17.12
CA LYS A 156 9.17 -7.68 -18.15
C LYS A 156 8.25 -6.75 -18.96
N LYS A 157 8.82 -5.86 -19.71
CA LYS A 157 8.08 -5.10 -20.70
C LYS A 157 7.95 -5.88 -22.00
N ILE A 158 6.76 -5.93 -22.55
CA ILE A 158 6.44 -6.69 -23.77
C ILE A 158 5.63 -5.84 -24.76
N SER A 159 5.73 -6.18 -26.03
CA SER A 159 4.85 -5.68 -27.07
C SER A 159 3.53 -6.43 -27.01
N VAL A 160 2.43 -5.71 -26.86
CA VAL A 160 1.08 -6.30 -26.72
C VAL A 160 0.27 -6.00 -27.97
N ASN A 161 -0.22 -7.06 -28.61
CA ASN A 161 -1.14 -7.01 -29.74
C ASN A 161 -2.33 -7.97 -29.51
N GLU A 162 -3.32 -7.91 -30.36
CA GLU A 162 -4.55 -8.72 -30.23
C GLU A 162 -4.28 -10.23 -30.30
N TYR A 163 -3.30 -10.66 -31.09
CA TYR A 163 -2.94 -12.07 -31.22
C TYR A 163 -2.34 -12.59 -29.92
N LEU A 164 -1.41 -11.84 -29.29
CA LEU A 164 -0.83 -12.20 -28.01
C LEU A 164 -1.91 -12.32 -26.91
N ILE A 165 -2.83 -11.36 -26.84
CA ILE A 165 -3.93 -11.37 -25.87
C ILE A 165 -4.83 -12.60 -26.09
N ARG A 166 -5.20 -12.91 -27.34
CA ARG A 166 -6.01 -14.06 -27.68
C ARG A 166 -5.33 -15.36 -27.27
N ASP A 167 -4.06 -15.51 -27.59
CA ASP A 167 -3.32 -16.75 -27.29
C ASP A 167 -3.11 -16.94 -25.78
N LEU A 168 -2.85 -15.85 -25.04
CA LEU A 168 -2.82 -15.90 -23.58
C LEU A 168 -4.17 -16.31 -22.98
N LYS A 169 -5.27 -15.78 -23.52
CA LYS A 169 -6.62 -16.15 -23.08
C LYS A 169 -6.95 -17.64 -23.33
N LEU A 170 -6.44 -18.21 -24.41
CA LEU A 170 -6.56 -19.63 -24.67
C LEU A 170 -5.80 -20.49 -23.64
N ILE A 171 -4.67 -19.99 -23.14
CA ILE A 171 -3.85 -20.71 -22.16
C ILE A 171 -4.42 -20.61 -20.74
N VAL A 172 -4.83 -19.40 -20.32
CA VAL A 172 -5.19 -19.13 -18.91
C VAL A 172 -6.68 -18.83 -18.69
N GLY A 173 -7.47 -18.72 -19.75
CA GLY A 173 -8.89 -18.37 -19.73
C GLY A 173 -9.12 -16.85 -19.82
N ASP A 174 -10.24 -16.47 -20.44
CA ASP A 174 -10.60 -15.08 -20.78
C ASP A 174 -10.56 -14.13 -19.59
N LYS A 175 -11.09 -14.55 -18.44
CA LYS A 175 -11.19 -13.72 -17.23
C LYS A 175 -9.85 -13.48 -16.53
N ASN A 176 -8.80 -14.19 -16.94
CA ASN A 176 -7.49 -14.16 -16.32
C ASN A 176 -6.48 -13.30 -17.09
N VAL A 177 -6.88 -12.67 -18.21
CA VAL A 177 -6.03 -11.75 -18.99
C VAL A 177 -6.71 -10.39 -19.07
N ILE A 178 -6.08 -9.37 -18.54
CA ILE A 178 -6.61 -8.00 -18.49
C ILE A 178 -5.53 -7.05 -19.02
N LEU A 179 -5.84 -6.31 -20.09
CA LEU A 179 -5.03 -5.18 -20.54
C LEU A 179 -5.64 -3.90 -19.98
N GLN A 180 -4.91 -3.26 -19.07
CA GLN A 180 -5.28 -1.97 -18.49
C GLN A 180 -4.42 -0.88 -19.14
N LYS A 181 -5.09 0.07 -19.79
CA LYS A 181 -4.49 1.23 -20.46
C LYS A 181 -4.57 2.47 -19.60
#